data_dda1ea91415d6c797ecb0c87082c471f
#
_entry.id   dda1ea91415d6c797ecb0c87082c471f
#
_cell.length_a   1.000
_cell.length_b   1.000
_cell.length_c   1.000
_cell.angle_alpha   90.00
_cell.angle_beta   90.00
_cell.angle_gamma   90.00
#
_symmetry.space_group_name_H-M   'P 1'
#
loop_
_entity.id
_entity.type
_entity.pdbx_description
1 polymer ?
#
loop_
_entity_poly.entity_id
_entity_poly.type
_entity_poly.pdbx_seq_one_letter_code
_entity_poly.pdbx_strand_id
1 'polypeptide(L)'
;MNVDSLDVFFNPKNVAVVGASNNPLKFGYQIVKNLLDLKFEGKIYPVNPKYDNIQGLKAYKSILEIPEDTIDIVTIIVPNIAVPSIMVDCAKKGVKGVVITSSGFKETGFEGRKLEEEVVKIAKEAGIRVVGPNTTGTLNMSNGFTTTFTVVPERKKGPLSFIAQTGLFLSLIHIS
;
A
#
# COMPACT_ATOMS: atom_id res chain seq x y z
N MET A 1 2.41 22.23 -8.01
CA MET A 1 2.18 20.90 -7.43
C MET A 1 1.91 21.13 -5.95
N ASN A 2 0.72 20.79 -5.44
CA ASN A 2 0.41 21.02 -4.03
C ASN A 2 1.16 19.97 -3.19
N VAL A 3 2.09 20.40 -2.35
CA VAL A 3 2.91 19.51 -1.49
C VAL A 3 2.01 18.76 -0.49
N ASP A 4 0.91 19.36 -0.04
CA ASP A 4 -0.07 18.76 0.85
C ASP A 4 -0.65 17.44 0.31
N SER A 5 -0.69 17.27 -1.04
CA SER A 5 -1.17 16.04 -1.66
C SER A 5 -0.22 14.83 -1.53
N LEU A 6 1.02 15.03 -1.08
CA LEU A 6 1.99 13.96 -0.84
C LEU A 6 2.03 13.54 0.63
N ASP A 7 1.50 14.36 1.53
CA ASP A 7 1.48 14.08 2.97
C ASP A 7 0.75 12.76 3.29
N VAL A 8 -0.27 12.44 2.51
CA VAL A 8 -1.04 11.19 2.65
C VAL A 8 -0.18 9.92 2.58
N PHE A 9 0.96 9.96 1.89
CA PHE A 9 1.89 8.81 1.80
C PHE A 9 2.80 8.64 3.02
N PHE A 10 2.75 9.58 3.96
CA PHE A 10 3.59 9.56 5.16
C PHE A 10 2.77 9.71 6.44
N ASN A 11 1.63 10.43 6.40
CA ASN A 11 0.82 10.74 7.57
C ASN A 11 -0.67 10.41 7.36
N PRO A 12 -1.03 9.20 6.84
CA PRO A 12 -2.43 8.83 6.70
C PRO A 12 -3.08 8.58 8.06
N LYS A 13 -4.38 8.80 8.17
CA LYS A 13 -5.20 8.45 9.33
C LYS A 13 -5.74 7.02 9.24
N ASN A 14 -5.84 6.50 8.03
CA ASN A 14 -6.29 5.14 7.78
C ASN A 14 -5.61 4.53 6.55
N VAL A 15 -5.44 3.23 6.58
CA VAL A 15 -4.83 2.45 5.49
C VAL A 15 -5.62 1.18 5.22
N ALA A 16 -5.93 0.91 3.95
CA ALA A 16 -6.43 -0.39 3.52
C ALA A 16 -5.30 -1.21 2.87
N VAL A 17 -5.23 -2.50 3.22
CA VAL A 17 -4.23 -3.45 2.68
C VAL A 17 -4.96 -4.47 1.82
N VAL A 18 -4.96 -4.28 0.51
CA VAL A 18 -5.58 -5.19 -0.47
C VAL A 18 -4.63 -6.32 -0.82
N GLY A 19 -5.07 -7.55 -0.56
CA GLY A 19 -4.22 -8.74 -0.61
C GLY A 19 -3.62 -9.09 0.75
N ALA A 20 -4.13 -8.52 1.83
CA ALA A 20 -3.78 -8.89 3.20
C ALA A 20 -4.01 -10.40 3.44
N SER A 21 -3.22 -11.02 4.33
CA SER A 21 -3.23 -12.46 4.51
C SER A 21 -2.91 -12.88 5.95
N ASN A 22 -3.39 -14.06 6.34
CA ASN A 22 -2.95 -14.76 7.55
C ASN A 22 -1.75 -15.69 7.29
N ASN A 23 -1.38 -15.91 6.04
CA ASN A 23 -0.23 -16.76 5.70
C ASN A 23 1.08 -15.97 5.80
N PRO A 24 2.01 -16.35 6.72
CA PRO A 24 3.28 -15.65 6.93
C PRO A 24 4.21 -15.59 5.70
N LEU A 25 4.00 -16.49 4.73
CA LEU A 25 4.78 -16.52 3.49
C LEU A 25 4.30 -15.51 2.44
N LYS A 26 3.23 -14.78 2.72
CA LYS A 26 2.67 -13.78 1.79
C LYS A 26 3.09 -12.37 2.18
N PHE A 27 3.43 -11.56 1.18
CA PHE A 27 3.78 -10.15 1.40
C PHE A 27 2.66 -9.35 2.09
N GLY A 28 1.39 -9.64 1.78
CA GLY A 28 0.26 -9.00 2.44
C GLY A 28 0.14 -9.32 3.93
N TYR A 29 0.69 -10.45 4.41
CA TYR A 29 0.87 -10.73 5.82
C TYR A 29 1.87 -9.76 6.44
N GLN A 30 3.04 -9.61 5.81
CA GLN A 30 4.11 -8.79 6.35
C GLN A 30 3.75 -7.30 6.42
N ILE A 31 2.98 -6.79 5.44
CA ILE A 31 2.51 -5.39 5.48
C ILE A 31 1.64 -5.15 6.72
N VAL A 32 0.64 -6.02 6.96
CA VAL A 32 -0.25 -5.90 8.13
C VAL A 32 0.55 -6.06 9.42
N LYS A 33 1.46 -7.05 9.46
CA LYS A 33 2.32 -7.28 10.62
C LYS A 33 3.18 -6.07 10.94
N ASN A 34 3.83 -5.47 9.96
CA ASN A 34 4.64 -4.27 10.16
C ASN A 34 3.81 -3.11 10.75
N LEU A 35 2.61 -2.86 10.23
CA LEU A 35 1.73 -1.81 10.76
C LEU A 35 1.36 -2.06 12.23
N LEU A 36 1.12 -3.32 12.61
CA LEU A 36 0.84 -3.71 13.99
C LEU A 36 2.06 -3.60 14.90
N ASP A 37 3.21 -4.15 14.47
CA ASP A 37 4.45 -4.17 15.24
C ASP A 37 5.01 -2.75 15.46
N LEU A 38 4.92 -1.89 14.43
CA LEU A 38 5.32 -0.49 14.50
C LEU A 38 4.29 0.39 15.25
N LYS A 39 3.17 -0.19 15.70
CA LYS A 39 2.09 0.51 16.39
C LYS A 39 1.62 1.72 15.60
N PHE A 40 1.23 1.49 14.35
CA PHE A 40 0.67 2.57 13.52
C PHE A 40 -0.49 3.25 14.24
N GLU A 41 -0.44 4.57 14.32
CA GLU A 41 -1.39 5.39 15.10
C GLU A 41 -2.75 5.57 14.42
N GLY A 42 -2.88 5.15 13.15
CA GLY A 42 -4.12 5.19 12.37
C GLY A 42 -4.89 3.87 12.35
N LYS A 43 -5.99 3.84 11.60
CA LYS A 43 -6.81 2.63 11.43
C LYS A 43 -6.29 1.75 10.29
N ILE A 44 -6.29 0.44 10.51
CA ILE A 44 -5.83 -0.57 9.54
C ILE A 44 -7.04 -1.38 9.07
N TYR A 45 -7.25 -1.46 7.76
CA TYR A 45 -8.32 -2.21 7.11
C TYR A 45 -7.76 -3.30 6.20
N PRO A 46 -7.59 -4.55 6.69
CA PRO A 46 -7.23 -5.67 5.83
C PRO A 46 -8.36 -5.98 4.84
N VAL A 47 -8.00 -6.14 3.55
CA VAL A 47 -8.97 -6.48 2.51
C VAL A 47 -8.55 -7.77 1.83
N ASN A 48 -9.40 -8.80 1.95
CA ASN A 48 -9.23 -10.08 1.26
C ASN A 48 -10.55 -10.85 1.25
N PRO A 49 -11.05 -11.31 0.07
CA PRO A 49 -12.33 -12.02 -0.02
C PRO A 49 -12.40 -13.36 0.72
N LYS A 50 -11.25 -13.92 1.11
CA LYS A 50 -11.16 -15.26 1.74
C LYS A 50 -11.19 -15.25 3.26
N TYR A 51 -11.07 -14.08 3.91
CA TYR A 51 -10.95 -13.98 5.36
C TYR A 51 -11.98 -13.03 5.96
N ASP A 52 -12.44 -13.32 7.16
CA ASP A 52 -13.27 -12.42 7.99
C ASP A 52 -12.42 -11.73 9.06
N ASN A 53 -11.25 -12.31 9.37
CA ASN A 53 -10.27 -11.76 10.30
C ASN A 53 -8.85 -11.99 9.76
N ILE A 54 -7.99 -10.99 9.88
CA ILE A 54 -6.57 -11.07 9.53
C ILE A 54 -5.77 -10.47 10.68
N GLN A 55 -4.93 -11.30 11.31
CA GLN A 55 -4.03 -10.91 12.40
C GLN A 55 -4.76 -10.16 13.55
N GLY A 56 -5.98 -10.60 13.91
CA GLY A 56 -6.79 -10.00 14.96
C GLY A 56 -7.67 -8.82 14.49
N LEU A 57 -7.48 -8.31 13.27
CA LEU A 57 -8.28 -7.23 12.71
C LEU A 57 -9.45 -7.80 11.89
N LYS A 58 -10.62 -7.12 11.93
CA LYS A 58 -11.71 -7.41 11.01
C LYS A 58 -11.24 -7.22 9.58
N ALA A 59 -11.45 -8.22 8.73
CA ALA A 59 -11.17 -8.13 7.29
C ALA A 59 -12.44 -7.84 6.50
N TYR A 60 -12.26 -7.18 5.34
CA TYR A 60 -13.32 -6.79 4.44
C TYR A 60 -13.13 -7.52 3.10
N LYS A 61 -14.24 -7.89 2.42
CA LYS A 61 -14.15 -8.59 1.13
C LYS A 61 -13.76 -7.65 -0.01
N SER A 62 -14.11 -6.38 0.12
CA SER A 62 -13.80 -5.29 -0.83
C SER A 62 -13.50 -4.00 -0.08
N ILE A 63 -12.78 -3.08 -0.73
CA ILE A 63 -12.55 -1.71 -0.23
C ILE A 63 -13.90 -1.00 0.00
N LEU A 64 -14.90 -1.28 -0.84
CA LEU A 64 -16.22 -0.66 -0.77
C LEU A 64 -17.00 -1.03 0.50
N GLU A 65 -16.69 -2.16 1.14
CA GLU A 65 -17.33 -2.59 2.40
C GLU A 65 -16.73 -1.94 3.65
N ILE A 66 -15.61 -1.24 3.53
CA ILE A 66 -15.00 -0.52 4.66
C ILE A 66 -15.96 0.60 5.10
N PRO A 67 -16.25 0.73 6.42
CA PRO A 67 -17.28 1.68 6.90
C PRO A 67 -16.88 3.15 6.83
N GLU A 68 -15.61 3.47 6.54
CA GLU A 68 -15.16 4.86 6.37
C GLU A 68 -15.70 5.44 5.05
N ASP A 69 -16.03 6.72 5.04
CA ASP A 69 -16.49 7.42 3.83
C ASP A 69 -15.36 7.53 2.80
N THR A 70 -14.13 7.77 3.27
CA THR A 70 -12.93 7.87 2.45
C THR A 70 -11.77 7.10 3.07
N ILE A 71 -10.88 6.60 2.21
CA ILE A 71 -9.63 5.95 2.64
C ILE A 71 -8.45 6.84 2.22
N ASP A 72 -7.57 7.15 3.16
CA ASP A 72 -6.39 7.96 2.87
C ASP A 72 -5.43 7.23 1.95
N ILE A 73 -5.02 6.01 2.33
CA ILE A 73 -4.08 5.19 1.57
C ILE A 73 -4.61 3.77 1.37
N VAL A 74 -4.45 3.28 0.15
CA VAL A 74 -4.61 1.85 -0.17
C VAL A 74 -3.25 1.30 -0.63
N THR A 75 -2.76 0.24 0.02
CA THR A 75 -1.65 -0.54 -0.54
C THR A 75 -2.19 -1.80 -1.21
N ILE A 76 -1.71 -2.06 -2.44
CA ILE A 76 -2.18 -3.16 -3.29
C ILE A 76 -1.04 -4.17 -3.49
N ILE A 77 -1.26 -5.41 -3.04
CA ILE A 77 -0.35 -6.56 -3.21
C ILE A 77 -1.12 -7.78 -3.67
N VAL A 78 -1.56 -7.75 -4.91
CA VAL A 78 -2.30 -8.82 -5.61
C VAL A 78 -1.71 -9.02 -7.00
N PRO A 79 -2.08 -10.08 -7.75
CA PRO A 79 -1.68 -10.23 -9.15
C PRO A 79 -2.04 -8.98 -9.97
N ASN A 80 -1.14 -8.54 -10.84
CA ASN A 80 -1.25 -7.31 -11.63
C ASN A 80 -2.58 -7.18 -12.39
N ILE A 81 -3.08 -8.28 -12.93
CA ILE A 81 -4.34 -8.33 -13.68
C ILE A 81 -5.56 -7.86 -12.85
N ALA A 82 -5.50 -7.98 -11.52
CA ALA A 82 -6.58 -7.55 -10.63
C ALA A 82 -6.49 -6.05 -10.26
N VAL A 83 -5.33 -5.40 -10.49
CA VAL A 83 -5.10 -4.03 -10.04
C VAL A 83 -6.03 -3.00 -10.69
N PRO A 84 -6.31 -3.03 -12.00
CA PRO A 84 -7.23 -2.06 -12.61
C PRO A 84 -8.63 -2.05 -11.97
N SER A 85 -9.22 -3.23 -11.71
CA SER A 85 -10.53 -3.31 -11.07
C SER A 85 -10.52 -2.76 -9.64
N ILE A 86 -9.45 -2.99 -8.90
CA ILE A 86 -9.26 -2.45 -7.56
C ILE A 86 -9.11 -0.92 -7.61
N MET A 87 -8.43 -0.38 -8.62
CA MET A 87 -8.32 1.06 -8.82
C MET A 87 -9.67 1.73 -9.09
N VAL A 88 -10.56 1.05 -9.82
CA VAL A 88 -11.96 1.51 -9.99
C VAL A 88 -12.68 1.56 -8.65
N ASP A 89 -12.52 0.56 -7.80
CA ASP A 89 -13.13 0.55 -6.46
C ASP A 89 -12.49 1.63 -5.55
N CYS A 90 -11.19 1.88 -5.66
CA CYS A 90 -10.52 3.00 -5.00
C CYS A 90 -11.13 4.35 -5.42
N ALA A 91 -11.39 4.54 -6.72
CA ALA A 91 -12.01 5.75 -7.25
C ALA A 91 -13.42 5.96 -6.67
N LYS A 92 -14.26 4.93 -6.65
CA LYS A 92 -15.62 4.97 -6.06
C LYS A 92 -15.59 5.27 -4.56
N LYS A 93 -14.56 4.80 -3.85
CA LYS A 93 -14.38 4.95 -2.39
C LYS A 93 -13.77 6.31 -2.00
N GLY A 94 -13.35 7.12 -2.96
CA GLY A 94 -12.70 8.42 -2.69
C GLY A 94 -11.31 8.27 -2.08
N VAL A 95 -10.56 7.26 -2.49
CA VAL A 95 -9.18 7.02 -2.03
C VAL A 95 -8.28 8.16 -2.47
N LYS A 96 -7.45 8.70 -1.56
CA LYS A 96 -6.56 9.82 -1.86
C LYS A 96 -5.23 9.38 -2.49
N GLY A 97 -4.67 8.27 -1.99
CA GLY A 97 -3.40 7.75 -2.45
C GLY A 97 -3.38 6.22 -2.55
N VAL A 98 -2.67 5.70 -3.53
CA VAL A 98 -2.49 4.25 -3.72
C VAL A 98 -1.01 3.93 -3.84
N VAL A 99 -0.57 2.87 -3.16
CA VAL A 99 0.76 2.28 -3.29
C VAL A 99 0.62 0.91 -3.92
N ILE A 100 1.15 0.72 -5.14
CA ILE A 100 1.08 -0.54 -5.87
C ILE A 100 2.40 -1.27 -5.71
N THR A 101 2.44 -2.26 -4.81
CA THR A 101 3.64 -3.08 -4.58
C THR A 101 3.76 -4.23 -5.58
N SER A 102 2.66 -4.59 -6.22
CA SER A 102 2.62 -5.63 -7.25
C SER A 102 3.54 -5.30 -8.43
N SER A 103 4.25 -6.29 -8.95
CA SER A 103 5.01 -6.26 -10.21
C SER A 103 4.20 -6.85 -11.37
N GLY A 104 4.76 -6.85 -12.58
CA GLY A 104 4.14 -7.40 -13.78
C GLY A 104 3.49 -6.34 -14.66
N PHE A 105 4.02 -5.12 -14.63
CA PHE A 105 3.58 -3.99 -15.44
C PHE A 105 4.54 -3.73 -16.61
N LYS A 106 4.84 -2.50 -16.95
CA LYS A 106 5.68 -2.16 -18.14
C LYS A 106 7.02 -2.89 -18.19
N GLU A 107 7.56 -3.30 -17.06
CA GLU A 107 8.81 -4.08 -16.98
C GLU A 107 8.69 -5.47 -17.62
N THR A 108 7.47 -5.97 -17.81
CA THR A 108 7.22 -7.29 -18.44
C THR A 108 6.88 -7.20 -19.93
N GLY A 109 6.91 -5.99 -20.52
CA GLY A 109 6.68 -5.75 -21.93
C GLY A 109 5.29 -5.19 -22.25
N PHE A 110 4.78 -5.49 -23.46
CA PHE A 110 3.62 -4.82 -24.04
C PHE A 110 2.32 -4.98 -23.24
N GLU A 111 1.99 -6.18 -22.79
CA GLU A 111 0.76 -6.43 -22.03
C GLU A 111 0.81 -5.79 -20.64
N GLY A 112 1.97 -5.85 -19.97
CA GLY A 112 2.16 -5.16 -18.70
C GLY A 112 2.07 -3.64 -18.84
N ARG A 113 2.57 -3.07 -19.94
CA ARG A 113 2.42 -1.64 -20.24
C ARG A 113 0.97 -1.22 -20.39
N LYS A 114 0.14 -2.00 -21.09
CA LYS A 114 -1.30 -1.73 -21.19
C LYS A 114 -1.99 -1.67 -19.84
N LEU A 115 -1.67 -2.61 -18.94
CA LEU A 115 -2.21 -2.61 -17.57
C LEU A 115 -1.80 -1.34 -16.81
N GLU A 116 -0.54 -0.92 -16.95
CA GLU A 116 -0.05 0.31 -16.30
C GLU A 116 -0.77 1.55 -16.86
N GLU A 117 -0.96 1.64 -18.18
CA GLU A 117 -1.68 2.73 -18.83
C GLU A 117 -3.13 2.83 -18.36
N GLU A 118 -3.81 1.69 -18.19
CA GLU A 118 -5.16 1.62 -17.63
C GLU A 118 -5.20 2.14 -16.18
N VAL A 119 -4.29 1.68 -15.34
CA VAL A 119 -4.14 2.16 -13.95
C VAL A 119 -3.91 3.67 -13.90
N VAL A 120 -3.01 4.18 -14.74
CA VAL A 120 -2.69 5.62 -14.83
C VAL A 120 -3.91 6.42 -15.26
N LYS A 121 -4.68 5.92 -16.22
CA LYS A 121 -5.92 6.56 -16.69
C LYS A 121 -6.93 6.68 -15.55
N ILE A 122 -7.24 5.58 -14.86
CA ILE A 122 -8.19 5.56 -13.74
C ILE A 122 -7.73 6.53 -12.63
N ALA A 123 -6.45 6.48 -12.29
CA ALA A 123 -5.89 7.34 -11.24
C ALA A 123 -6.02 8.84 -11.59
N LYS A 124 -5.74 9.22 -12.84
CA LYS A 124 -5.86 10.62 -13.31
C LYS A 124 -7.31 11.09 -13.29
N GLU A 125 -8.24 10.28 -13.81
CA GLU A 125 -9.66 10.61 -13.86
C GLU A 125 -10.25 10.79 -12.45
N ALA A 126 -9.81 9.98 -11.48
CA ALA A 126 -10.26 10.03 -10.09
C ALA A 126 -9.46 10.99 -9.19
N GLY A 127 -8.39 11.61 -9.68
CA GLY A 127 -7.51 12.46 -8.87
C GLY A 127 -6.68 11.70 -7.82
N ILE A 128 -6.51 10.39 -7.97
CA ILE A 128 -5.76 9.54 -7.06
C ILE A 128 -4.26 9.66 -7.33
N ARG A 129 -3.47 9.89 -6.29
CA ARG A 129 -2.00 9.81 -6.37
C ARG A 129 -1.53 8.37 -6.27
N VAL A 130 -0.55 7.98 -7.11
CA VAL A 130 -0.04 6.61 -7.15
C VAL A 130 1.47 6.60 -6.95
N VAL A 131 1.94 5.70 -6.08
CA VAL A 131 3.36 5.33 -5.92
C VAL A 131 3.53 3.88 -6.40
N GLY A 132 4.48 3.64 -7.26
CA GLY A 132 4.66 2.36 -7.97
C GLY A 132 4.10 2.42 -9.40
N PRO A 133 3.82 1.28 -10.05
CA PRO A 133 3.89 -0.11 -9.53
C PRO A 133 5.32 -0.59 -9.22
N ASN A 134 5.41 -1.84 -8.73
CA ASN A 134 6.67 -2.52 -8.43
C ASN A 134 7.56 -1.72 -7.45
N THR A 135 6.97 -1.29 -6.32
CA THR A 135 7.65 -0.53 -5.28
C THR A 135 7.66 -1.28 -3.95
N THR A 136 8.64 -1.01 -3.11
CA THR A 136 8.65 -1.46 -1.71
C THR A 136 7.78 -0.57 -0.81
N GLY A 137 7.29 0.55 -1.31
CA GLY A 137 6.37 1.43 -0.61
C GLY A 137 7.03 2.55 0.19
N THR A 138 6.31 3.01 1.21
CA THR A 138 6.68 4.13 2.09
C THR A 138 6.75 3.68 3.54
N LEU A 139 7.55 4.40 4.33
CA LEU A 139 7.73 4.14 5.76
C LEU A 139 7.91 5.47 6.49
N ASN A 140 7.15 5.67 7.56
CA ASN A 140 7.32 6.80 8.48
C ASN A 140 7.46 6.29 9.92
N MET A 141 8.68 6.33 10.44
CA MET A 141 9.00 5.90 11.80
C MET A 141 8.39 6.81 12.88
N SER A 142 7.96 8.03 12.53
CA SER A 142 7.38 8.94 13.50
C SER A 142 5.99 8.52 13.98
N ASN A 143 5.18 7.93 13.10
CA ASN A 143 3.82 7.47 13.41
C ASN A 143 3.60 5.96 13.23
N GLY A 144 4.66 5.21 12.87
CA GLY A 144 4.61 3.77 12.63
C GLY A 144 3.91 3.36 11.33
N PHE A 145 3.64 4.31 10.43
CA PHE A 145 3.03 4.02 9.15
C PHE A 145 4.01 3.35 8.19
N THR A 146 3.53 2.32 7.50
CA THR A 146 4.28 1.69 6.41
C THR A 146 3.38 0.98 5.42
N THR A 147 3.82 0.90 4.17
CA THR A 147 3.26 0.04 3.12
C THR A 147 4.28 -1.01 2.66
N THR A 148 5.46 -1.09 3.31
CA THR A 148 6.50 -2.04 2.93
C THR A 148 6.17 -3.47 3.36
N PHE A 149 6.53 -4.42 2.49
CA PHE A 149 6.50 -5.87 2.78
C PHE A 149 7.85 -6.41 3.28
N THR A 150 8.88 -5.58 3.38
CA THR A 150 10.13 -5.97 4.04
C THR A 150 9.96 -5.92 5.55
N VAL A 151 10.67 -6.80 6.27
CA VAL A 151 10.60 -6.81 7.74
C VAL A 151 11.19 -5.51 8.29
N VAL A 152 10.42 -4.83 9.12
CA VAL A 152 10.90 -3.65 9.86
C VAL A 152 11.00 -4.04 11.33
N PRO A 153 12.22 -4.21 11.88
CA PRO A 153 12.40 -4.88 13.18
C PRO A 153 11.86 -4.07 14.36
N GLU A 154 12.00 -2.76 14.35
CA GLU A 154 11.49 -1.90 15.42
C GLU A 154 11.27 -0.45 14.96
N ARG A 155 10.43 0.28 15.71
CA ARG A 155 10.17 1.70 15.47
C ARG A 155 11.21 2.55 16.20
N LYS A 156 12.18 3.08 15.45
CA LYS A 156 13.14 4.06 15.96
C LYS A 156 13.04 5.37 15.18
N LYS A 157 12.78 6.47 15.88
CA LYS A 157 12.83 7.81 15.29
C LYS A 157 14.28 8.23 15.12
N GLY A 158 14.60 8.81 13.97
CA GLY A 158 15.92 9.34 13.66
C GLY A 158 15.82 10.63 12.83
N PRO A 159 16.93 11.38 12.70
CA PRO A 159 16.96 12.63 11.94
C PRO A 159 17.14 12.44 10.43
N LEU A 160 17.29 11.18 9.96
CA LEU A 160 17.57 10.88 8.56
C LEU A 160 16.28 10.50 7.84
N SER A 161 16.11 11.05 6.64
CA SER A 161 15.11 10.61 5.65
C SER A 161 15.83 10.02 4.43
N PHE A 162 15.26 8.99 3.84
CA PHE A 162 15.86 8.27 2.72
C PHE A 162 14.85 8.08 1.59
N ILE A 163 15.26 8.37 0.37
CA ILE A 163 14.50 8.09 -0.86
C ILE A 163 15.41 7.26 -1.77
N ALA A 164 14.91 6.10 -2.22
CA ALA A 164 15.62 5.24 -3.15
C ALA A 164 14.74 4.86 -4.33
N GLN A 165 15.30 4.87 -5.52
CA GLN A 165 14.63 4.42 -6.73
C GLN A 165 14.47 2.90 -6.75
N THR A 166 15.38 2.16 -6.13
CA THR A 166 15.35 0.69 -6.03
C THR A 166 15.19 0.24 -4.58
N GLY A 167 14.20 -0.63 -4.35
CA GLY A 167 13.93 -1.21 -3.03
C GLY A 167 15.06 -2.05 -2.47
N LEU A 168 15.99 -2.53 -3.32
CA LEU A 168 17.14 -3.31 -2.88
C LEU A 168 18.05 -2.48 -1.94
N PHE A 169 18.29 -1.22 -2.23
CA PHE A 169 19.09 -0.35 -1.35
C PHE A 169 18.47 -0.14 0.02
N LEU A 170 17.14 -0.03 0.09
CA LEU A 170 16.44 0.10 1.38
C LEU A 170 16.61 -1.17 2.24
N SER A 171 16.60 -2.35 1.65
CA SER A 171 16.79 -3.60 2.38
C SER A 171 18.22 -3.76 2.90
N LEU A 172 19.22 -3.28 2.17
CA LEU A 172 20.63 -3.36 2.59
C LEU A 172 20.95 -2.43 3.77
N ILE A 173 20.30 -1.29 3.91
CA ILE A 173 20.48 -0.36 5.03
C ILE A 173 19.96 -0.95 6.35
N HIS A 174 18.99 -1.87 6.30
CA HIS A 174 18.44 -2.52 7.50
C HIS A 174 19.26 -3.72 8.01
N ILE A 175 20.30 -4.13 7.30
CA ILE A 175 21.15 -5.29 7.64
C ILE A 175 22.41 -4.87 8.41
N SER A 176 22.73 -3.58 8.48
CA SER A 176 23.94 -3.04 9.15
C SER A 176 23.68 -2.54 10.57
#